data_7cbda310260959d40053e3a3f4341eea
#
_entry.id   7cbda310260959d40053e3a3f4341eea
#
_cell.length_a   1.000
_cell.length_b   1.000
_cell.length_c   1.000
_cell.angle_alpha   90.00
_cell.angle_beta   90.00
_cell.angle_gamma   90.00
#
_symmetry.space_group_name_H-M   'P 1'
#
loop_
_entity.id
_entity.type
_entity.pdbx_description
1 polymer ?
#
loop_
_entity_poly.entity_id
_entity_poly.type
_entity_poly.pdbx_seq_one_letter_code
_entity_poly.pdbx_strand_id
1 'polypeptide(L)'
;MSRAASVSGDQMRRTLRWYDLVGLGIGGMVGAGVFVTTGHASRLLAGPSIVVSYAIAGLCALLSAFCYTEFAVHLPVAGGAFSYIRVTFGEFAAFITGANLIMDYVMSNAAVSRGFTAYLGTAIGVSSSKWRFVVSGLPNGFNEIDLVAVAVVLAVTFIICYGTRESSKVNMVLTALHIAFIVFVIVMGFWRGDPKNLTRPGKPEEHPSGFFPFGAAGVFNGAAMVYLSYIGYDAVSTMAEEVRDPVKDIPIGVSGSVAIVTVLYCLMAVSMSMLLPYDLIDPDAPFSGAFKGSDGWEWASNVVGIGASFGILTSLLVAMLGQARYMCVIGRSGVVPSWFSHIHPLTSTPVNSSAFLGIFTAALALFTDLNVLLNLVSIGTLFVFYMVANALIFSRYVQLGTTKPWPTLSFLCLFSITSLVFTLVWKLVPPGQPKAFMLVATAVAAIAVIQIFYCVVPQVREPELWGVPFMPWTPCVSIFLNVFLLGSLDGPSYVRFGFFSGVAVLVYVLYSVHASSDAEGDGSLGVKDVVHVLKESTETENAIHRV
;
A
#
# COMPACT_ATOMS: atom_id res chain seq x y z
N MET A 1 -20.46 -20.48 22.43
CA MET A 1 -19.73 -20.97 21.25
C MET A 1 -20.58 -21.35 20.02
N SER A 2 -21.81 -21.84 20.14
CA SER A 2 -22.58 -22.33 18.99
C SER A 2 -23.42 -21.28 18.21
N ARG A 3 -23.69 -20.10 18.77
CA ARG A 3 -24.47 -19.03 18.07
C ARG A 3 -23.64 -17.97 17.38
N ALA A 4 -22.42 -17.69 17.83
CA ALA A 4 -21.48 -16.82 17.08
C ALA A 4 -20.95 -17.49 15.81
N ALA A 5 -20.90 -18.83 15.78
CA ALA A 5 -20.52 -19.62 14.62
C ALA A 5 -21.59 -19.67 13.50
N SER A 6 -22.83 -19.28 13.80
CA SER A 6 -23.94 -19.35 12.82
C SER A 6 -24.15 -18.06 12.02
N VAL A 7 -23.46 -16.97 12.35
CA VAL A 7 -23.52 -15.69 11.62
C VAL A 7 -22.32 -15.52 10.67
N SER A 8 -21.20 -16.23 10.91
CA SER A 8 -20.13 -16.35 9.92
C SER A 8 -20.39 -17.56 9.01
N GLY A 9 -21.19 -17.37 7.98
CA GLY A 9 -21.26 -18.35 6.90
C GLY A 9 -19.85 -18.60 6.38
N ASP A 10 -19.40 -19.85 6.42
CA ASP A 10 -18.10 -20.37 6.00
C ASP A 10 -16.89 -19.67 6.64
N GLN A 11 -16.50 -20.16 7.83
CA GLN A 11 -15.19 -19.85 8.39
C GLN A 11 -14.10 -20.35 7.44
N MET A 12 -13.23 -19.44 7.01
CA MET A 12 -12.07 -19.80 6.21
C MET A 12 -11.16 -20.74 7.02
N ARG A 13 -10.65 -21.81 6.40
CA ARG A 13 -9.80 -22.77 7.10
C ARG A 13 -8.48 -22.12 7.47
N ARG A 14 -8.10 -22.13 8.74
CA ARG A 14 -6.80 -21.66 9.26
C ARG A 14 -5.69 -22.59 8.81
N THR A 15 -5.01 -22.22 7.73
CA THR A 15 -3.95 -23.03 7.08
C THR A 15 -2.64 -22.30 6.99
N LEU A 16 -2.62 -20.96 6.99
CA LEU A 16 -1.44 -20.14 6.76
C LEU A 16 -0.51 -20.08 7.96
N ARG A 17 0.80 -20.12 7.71
CA ARG A 17 1.89 -19.96 8.67
C ARG A 17 2.73 -18.73 8.31
N TRP A 18 3.66 -18.34 9.18
CA TRP A 18 4.52 -17.17 9.00
C TRP A 18 5.23 -17.14 7.65
N TYR A 19 5.74 -18.27 7.14
CA TYR A 19 6.44 -18.32 5.86
C TYR A 19 5.49 -18.13 4.67
N ASP A 20 4.23 -18.57 4.77
CA ASP A 20 3.20 -18.31 3.76
C ASP A 20 2.89 -16.81 3.73
N LEU A 21 2.81 -16.17 4.91
CA LEU A 21 2.56 -14.73 5.03
C LEU A 21 3.74 -13.90 4.51
N VAL A 22 4.99 -14.33 4.77
CA VAL A 22 6.19 -13.69 4.19
C VAL A 22 6.14 -13.81 2.66
N GLY A 23 5.84 -14.99 2.13
CA GLY A 23 5.73 -15.21 0.69
C GLY A 23 4.62 -14.39 0.04
N LEU A 24 3.45 -14.30 0.69
CA LEU A 24 2.34 -13.46 0.23
C LEU A 24 2.69 -11.97 0.30
N GLY A 25 3.32 -11.52 1.38
CA GLY A 25 3.74 -10.13 1.53
C GLY A 25 4.78 -9.74 0.48
N ILE A 26 5.81 -10.56 0.26
CA ILE A 26 6.80 -10.34 -0.79
C ILE A 26 6.12 -10.35 -2.16
N GLY A 27 5.31 -11.37 -2.46
CA GLY A 27 4.61 -11.49 -3.74
C GLY A 27 3.63 -10.35 -4.02
N GLY A 28 3.00 -9.80 -2.97
CA GLY A 28 2.11 -8.64 -3.09
C GLY A 28 2.85 -7.32 -3.33
N MET A 29 3.97 -7.11 -2.65
CA MET A 29 4.76 -5.88 -2.77
C MET A 29 5.67 -5.89 -4.00
N VAL A 30 6.38 -7.01 -4.24
CA VAL A 30 7.37 -7.10 -5.32
C VAL A 30 6.68 -7.32 -6.66
N GLY A 31 6.45 -6.25 -7.38
CA GLY A 31 5.73 -6.25 -8.65
C GLY A 31 6.01 -4.99 -9.45
N ALA A 32 5.00 -4.48 -10.14
CA ALA A 32 5.11 -3.29 -10.96
C ALA A 32 5.64 -2.08 -10.19
N GLY A 33 5.38 -2.00 -8.90
CA GLY A 33 5.89 -0.91 -8.07
C GLY A 33 7.38 -0.68 -8.31
N VAL A 34 8.23 -1.65 -7.98
CA VAL A 34 9.69 -1.47 -8.14
C VAL A 34 10.09 -1.37 -9.61
N PHE A 35 9.48 -2.15 -10.50
CA PHE A 35 9.90 -2.18 -11.91
C PHE A 35 9.50 -0.92 -12.69
N VAL A 36 8.44 -0.23 -12.30
CA VAL A 36 7.93 0.95 -13.00
C VAL A 36 8.31 2.24 -12.26
N THR A 37 8.02 2.32 -10.94
CA THR A 37 8.25 3.57 -10.20
C THR A 37 9.72 3.92 -10.06
N THR A 38 10.62 2.91 -10.03
CA THR A 38 12.07 3.15 -9.93
C THR A 38 12.59 3.99 -11.09
N GLY A 39 12.14 3.70 -12.33
CA GLY A 39 12.55 4.46 -13.52
C GLY A 39 12.11 5.92 -13.47
N HIS A 40 10.83 6.13 -13.20
CA HIS A 40 10.27 7.49 -13.08
C HIS A 40 10.91 8.27 -11.92
N ALA A 41 11.00 7.67 -10.73
CA ALA A 41 11.56 8.33 -9.56
C ALA A 41 13.06 8.61 -9.70
N SER A 42 13.83 7.69 -10.30
CA SER A 42 15.26 7.88 -10.53
C SER A 42 15.51 8.98 -11.58
N ARG A 43 14.82 8.93 -12.71
CA ARG A 43 15.06 9.89 -13.80
C ARG A 43 14.59 11.31 -13.47
N LEU A 44 13.40 11.44 -12.85
CA LEU A 44 12.70 12.72 -12.73
C LEU A 44 12.80 13.37 -11.36
N LEU A 45 13.06 12.60 -10.30
CA LEU A 45 12.92 13.09 -8.92
C LEU A 45 14.20 12.97 -8.09
N ALA A 46 14.80 11.76 -8.02
CA ALA A 46 15.84 11.48 -7.02
C ALA A 46 17.23 11.28 -7.63
N GLY A 47 17.34 10.88 -8.88
CA GLY A 47 18.61 10.44 -9.46
C GLY A 47 19.14 9.18 -8.77
N PRO A 48 20.46 9.04 -8.61
CA PRO A 48 21.06 7.88 -7.92
C PRO A 48 20.65 7.76 -6.45
N SER A 49 20.22 8.85 -5.80
CA SER A 49 19.76 8.84 -4.41
C SER A 49 18.39 8.17 -4.22
N ILE A 50 17.81 7.60 -5.26
CA ILE A 50 16.61 6.76 -5.20
C ILE A 50 16.76 5.60 -4.19
N VAL A 51 17.98 5.13 -3.95
CA VAL A 51 18.29 4.13 -2.92
C VAL A 51 17.88 4.63 -1.53
N VAL A 52 18.19 5.89 -1.21
CA VAL A 52 17.80 6.53 0.05
C VAL A 52 16.28 6.72 0.10
N SER A 53 15.68 7.06 -1.04
CA SER A 53 14.21 7.15 -1.16
C SER A 53 13.52 5.83 -0.82
N TYR A 54 14.03 4.69 -1.32
CA TYR A 54 13.52 3.36 -0.95
C TYR A 54 13.73 3.02 0.52
N ALA A 55 14.87 3.39 1.11
CA ALA A 55 15.11 3.16 2.53
C ALA A 55 14.13 3.96 3.42
N ILE A 56 13.86 5.23 3.07
CA ILE A 56 12.87 6.07 3.77
C ILE A 56 11.46 5.51 3.61
N ALA A 57 11.05 5.17 2.38
CA ALA A 57 9.75 4.59 2.11
C ALA A 57 9.56 3.25 2.83
N GLY A 58 10.60 2.39 2.86
CA GLY A 58 10.59 1.13 3.57
C GLY A 58 10.48 1.29 5.09
N LEU A 59 11.17 2.26 5.66
CA LEU A 59 11.02 2.59 7.08
C LEU A 59 9.58 3.06 7.39
N CYS A 60 9.03 3.94 6.58
CA CYS A 60 7.65 4.42 6.72
C CYS A 60 6.65 3.25 6.62
N ALA A 61 6.85 2.37 5.63
CA ALA A 61 6.03 1.18 5.45
C ALA A 61 6.13 0.23 6.64
N LEU A 62 7.33 0.00 7.19
CA LEU A 62 7.55 -0.86 8.35
C LEU A 62 6.84 -0.33 9.60
N LEU A 63 6.93 0.98 9.88
CA LEU A 63 6.25 1.59 11.02
C LEU A 63 4.72 1.53 10.86
N SER A 64 4.21 1.74 9.65
CA SER A 64 2.79 1.57 9.36
C SER A 64 2.36 0.10 9.46
N ALA A 65 3.21 -0.83 8.99
CA ALA A 65 2.99 -2.27 9.09
C ALA A 65 2.89 -2.75 10.54
N PHE A 66 3.67 -2.20 11.46
CA PHE A 66 3.52 -2.48 12.90
C PHE A 66 2.14 -2.09 13.41
N CYS A 67 1.61 -0.93 13.00
CA CYS A 67 0.27 -0.51 13.41
C CYS A 67 -0.82 -1.47 12.89
N TYR A 68 -0.70 -1.93 11.65
CA TYR A 68 -1.59 -2.94 11.09
C TYR A 68 -1.49 -4.29 11.78
N THR A 69 -0.27 -4.71 12.10
CA THR A 69 0.01 -5.98 12.75
C THR A 69 -0.67 -6.08 14.11
N GLU A 70 -0.62 -5.02 14.92
CA GLU A 70 -1.28 -5.03 16.23
C GLU A 70 -2.79 -5.20 16.09
N PHE A 71 -3.42 -4.47 15.17
CA PHE A 71 -4.84 -4.66 14.91
C PHE A 71 -5.16 -6.06 14.39
N ALA A 72 -4.36 -6.59 13.46
CA ALA A 72 -4.59 -7.93 12.90
C ALA A 72 -4.45 -9.06 13.92
N VAL A 73 -3.60 -8.87 14.94
CA VAL A 73 -3.44 -9.81 16.06
C VAL A 73 -4.61 -9.74 17.04
N HIS A 74 -5.06 -8.52 17.38
CA HIS A 74 -6.14 -8.32 18.36
C HIS A 74 -7.55 -8.46 17.76
N LEU A 75 -7.69 -8.16 16.48
CA LEU A 75 -8.93 -8.25 15.71
C LEU A 75 -8.69 -9.05 14.43
N PRO A 76 -8.57 -10.38 14.51
CA PRO A 76 -8.30 -11.24 13.36
C PRO A 76 -9.57 -11.41 12.49
N VAL A 77 -10.05 -10.29 11.95
CA VAL A 77 -11.22 -10.21 11.06
C VAL A 77 -10.79 -9.84 9.64
N ALA A 78 -11.50 -10.34 8.65
CA ALA A 78 -11.34 -9.88 7.29
C ALA A 78 -11.72 -8.39 7.18
N GLY A 79 -11.12 -7.68 6.23
CA GLY A 79 -11.42 -6.27 5.98
C GLY A 79 -10.37 -5.28 6.44
N GLY A 80 -9.30 -5.72 7.11
CA GLY A 80 -8.12 -4.91 7.42
C GLY A 80 -8.46 -3.51 7.95
N ALA A 81 -7.91 -2.47 7.31
CA ALA A 81 -8.09 -1.07 7.73
C ALA A 81 -9.55 -0.63 7.90
N PHE A 82 -10.46 -1.06 7.01
CA PHE A 82 -11.88 -0.73 7.13
C PHE A 82 -12.46 -1.19 8.48
N SER A 83 -12.21 -2.44 8.85
CA SER A 83 -12.70 -3.00 10.11
C SER A 83 -12.07 -2.32 11.33
N TYR A 84 -10.77 -2.03 11.29
CA TYR A 84 -10.05 -1.37 12.38
C TYR A 84 -10.57 0.06 12.63
N ILE A 85 -10.80 0.81 11.56
CA ILE A 85 -11.29 2.18 11.64
C ILE A 85 -12.76 2.21 12.03
N ARG A 86 -13.58 1.24 11.56
CA ARG A 86 -14.99 1.14 11.95
C ARG A 86 -15.17 0.96 13.45
N VAL A 87 -14.37 0.08 14.05
CA VAL A 87 -14.43 -0.18 15.49
C VAL A 87 -13.93 1.03 16.31
N THR A 88 -12.98 1.81 15.75
CA THR A 88 -12.32 2.89 16.48
C THR A 88 -13.01 4.24 16.31
N PHE A 89 -13.29 4.65 15.07
CA PHE A 89 -13.80 5.97 14.71
C PHE A 89 -15.24 5.96 14.16
N GLY A 90 -15.82 4.76 14.02
CA GLY A 90 -17.18 4.60 13.52
C GLY A 90 -17.28 4.42 12.02
N GLU A 91 -18.53 4.24 11.56
CA GLU A 91 -18.86 3.81 10.20
C GLU A 91 -18.47 4.83 9.13
N PHE A 92 -18.73 6.12 9.36
CA PHE A 92 -18.40 7.16 8.38
C PHE A 92 -16.91 7.23 8.06
N ALA A 93 -16.07 7.24 9.10
CA ALA A 93 -14.61 7.26 8.93
C ALA A 93 -14.12 5.98 8.21
N ALA A 94 -14.68 4.84 8.54
CA ALA A 94 -14.39 3.57 7.89
C ALA A 94 -14.80 3.57 6.42
N PHE A 95 -16.00 4.10 6.10
CA PHE A 95 -16.48 4.19 4.72
C PHE A 95 -15.56 5.05 3.85
N ILE A 96 -15.22 6.26 4.30
CA ILE A 96 -14.33 7.16 3.55
C ILE A 96 -12.95 6.53 3.36
N THR A 97 -12.41 5.89 4.40
CA THR A 97 -11.12 5.20 4.32
C THR A 97 -11.18 3.99 3.39
N GLY A 98 -12.22 3.18 3.49
CA GLY A 98 -12.44 2.02 2.63
C GLY A 98 -12.64 2.38 1.17
N ALA A 99 -13.40 3.45 0.88
CA ALA A 99 -13.62 3.94 -0.48
C ALA A 99 -12.31 4.42 -1.12
N ASN A 100 -11.50 5.19 -0.37
CA ASN A 100 -10.18 5.63 -0.84
C ASN A 100 -9.24 4.44 -1.07
N LEU A 101 -9.26 3.44 -0.19
CA LEU A 101 -8.43 2.25 -0.32
C LEU A 101 -8.81 1.41 -1.56
N ILE A 102 -10.10 1.19 -1.79
CA ILE A 102 -10.57 0.47 -2.99
C ILE A 102 -10.15 1.22 -4.25
N MET A 103 -10.32 2.55 -4.27
CA MET A 103 -9.92 3.35 -5.42
C MET A 103 -8.43 3.27 -5.67
N ASP A 104 -7.63 3.30 -4.61
CA ASP A 104 -6.17 3.16 -4.67
C ASP A 104 -5.77 1.80 -5.24
N TYR A 105 -6.39 0.70 -4.80
CA TYR A 105 -6.18 -0.63 -5.38
C TYR A 105 -6.54 -0.68 -6.87
N VAL A 106 -7.68 -0.12 -7.26
CA VAL A 106 -8.14 -0.12 -8.65
C VAL A 106 -7.18 0.67 -9.54
N MET A 107 -6.76 1.87 -9.10
CA MET A 107 -5.79 2.70 -9.82
C MET A 107 -4.42 2.04 -9.90
N SER A 108 -3.95 1.45 -8.80
CA SER A 108 -2.70 0.70 -8.75
C SER A 108 -2.72 -0.47 -9.72
N ASN A 109 -3.78 -1.28 -9.72
CA ASN A 109 -3.91 -2.42 -10.62
C ASN A 109 -3.98 -1.99 -12.09
N ALA A 110 -4.59 -0.86 -12.40
CA ALA A 110 -4.58 -0.28 -13.74
C ALA A 110 -3.16 0.17 -14.15
N ALA A 111 -2.42 0.83 -13.25
CA ALA A 111 -1.03 1.23 -13.49
C ALA A 111 -0.12 0.00 -13.70
N VAL A 112 -0.28 -1.00 -12.83
CA VAL A 112 0.44 -2.29 -12.89
C VAL A 112 0.24 -2.98 -14.23
N SER A 113 -1.00 -3.05 -14.72
CA SER A 113 -1.30 -3.69 -16.00
C SER A 113 -0.70 -2.96 -17.21
N ARG A 114 -0.61 -1.62 -17.16
CA ARG A 114 0.09 -0.83 -18.19
C ARG A 114 1.61 -1.02 -18.13
N GLY A 115 2.18 -1.16 -16.95
CA GLY A 115 3.57 -1.56 -16.76
C GLY A 115 3.86 -2.95 -17.37
N PHE A 116 2.92 -3.88 -17.26
CA PHE A 116 3.02 -5.18 -17.92
C PHE A 116 3.19 -5.07 -19.44
N THR A 117 2.38 -4.21 -20.10
CA THR A 117 2.50 -3.97 -21.54
C THR A 117 3.90 -3.49 -21.93
N ALA A 118 4.51 -2.60 -21.14
CA ALA A 118 5.86 -2.09 -21.39
C ALA A 118 6.91 -3.20 -21.30
N TYR A 119 6.90 -4.01 -20.24
CA TYR A 119 7.86 -5.10 -20.05
C TYR A 119 7.66 -6.28 -21.01
N LEU A 120 6.40 -6.61 -21.33
CA LEU A 120 6.11 -7.60 -22.36
C LEU A 120 6.65 -7.13 -23.73
N GLY A 121 6.50 -5.85 -24.05
CA GLY A 121 7.08 -5.25 -25.25
C GLY A 121 8.60 -5.43 -25.29
N THR A 122 9.30 -5.16 -24.19
CA THR A 122 10.76 -5.37 -24.13
C THR A 122 11.14 -6.84 -24.23
N ALA A 123 10.37 -7.75 -23.64
CA ALA A 123 10.60 -9.20 -23.71
C ALA A 123 10.51 -9.74 -25.14
N ILE A 124 9.63 -9.18 -25.97
CA ILE A 124 9.42 -9.58 -27.37
C ILE A 124 10.29 -8.78 -28.34
N GLY A 125 10.97 -7.72 -27.84
CA GLY A 125 11.76 -6.81 -28.69
C GLY A 125 10.94 -5.77 -29.46
N VAL A 126 9.67 -5.53 -29.05
CA VAL A 126 8.76 -4.57 -29.68
C VAL A 126 8.51 -3.41 -28.71
N SER A 127 8.60 -2.17 -29.17
CA SER A 127 8.27 -1.01 -28.34
C SER A 127 6.79 -1.03 -27.94
N SER A 128 6.51 -0.74 -26.66
CA SER A 128 5.14 -0.64 -26.13
C SER A 128 4.27 0.38 -26.88
N SER A 129 4.88 1.43 -27.42
CA SER A 129 4.20 2.45 -28.22
C SER A 129 3.52 1.89 -29.49
N LYS A 130 4.00 0.76 -30.01
CA LYS A 130 3.38 0.10 -31.19
C LYS A 130 2.10 -0.66 -30.84
N TRP A 131 1.88 -0.95 -29.57
CA TRP A 131 0.71 -1.71 -29.07
C TRP A 131 -0.35 -0.80 -28.44
N ARG A 132 0.00 0.48 -28.28
CA ARG A 132 -0.91 1.52 -27.80
C ARG A 132 -1.45 2.33 -28.97
N PHE A 133 -2.74 2.52 -29.03
CA PHE A 133 -3.41 3.31 -30.06
C PHE A 133 -3.69 4.71 -29.52
N VAL A 134 -3.14 5.74 -30.17
CA VAL A 134 -3.42 7.13 -29.78
C VAL A 134 -4.68 7.60 -30.48
N VAL A 135 -5.67 8.05 -29.70
CA VAL A 135 -6.93 8.61 -30.21
C VAL A 135 -6.89 10.13 -30.15
N SER A 136 -6.88 10.78 -31.30
CA SER A 136 -6.78 12.24 -31.48
C SER A 136 -8.09 12.99 -31.18
N GLY A 137 -8.77 12.69 -30.09
CA GLY A 137 -10.02 13.38 -29.70
C GLY A 137 -10.22 13.37 -28.20
N LEU A 138 -9.34 12.70 -27.47
CA LEU A 138 -9.37 12.60 -26.02
C LEU A 138 -8.31 13.55 -25.40
N PRO A 139 -8.55 14.05 -24.18
CA PRO A 139 -7.59 14.86 -23.46
C PRO A 139 -6.27 14.13 -23.22
N ASN A 140 -5.17 14.88 -23.17
CA ASN A 140 -3.85 14.33 -22.81
C ASN A 140 -3.91 13.59 -21.45
N GLY A 141 -3.35 12.39 -21.40
CA GLY A 141 -3.39 11.50 -20.25
C GLY A 141 -4.55 10.49 -20.27
N PHE A 142 -5.50 10.62 -21.24
CA PHE A 142 -6.63 9.71 -21.46
C PHE A 142 -6.77 9.28 -22.93
N ASN A 143 -5.76 9.53 -23.74
CA ASN A 143 -5.80 9.36 -25.19
C ASN A 143 -5.06 8.12 -25.68
N GLU A 144 -4.42 7.35 -24.82
CA GLU A 144 -3.70 6.13 -25.18
C GLU A 144 -4.50 4.88 -24.81
N ILE A 145 -4.95 4.13 -25.79
CA ILE A 145 -5.68 2.87 -25.62
C ILE A 145 -4.67 1.72 -25.52
N ASP A 146 -4.69 0.97 -24.40
CA ASP A 146 -3.85 -0.20 -24.14
C ASP A 146 -4.68 -1.48 -24.03
N LEU A 147 -4.83 -2.19 -25.17
CA LEU A 147 -5.63 -3.44 -25.22
C LEU A 147 -4.94 -4.60 -24.50
N VAL A 148 -3.60 -4.61 -24.43
CA VAL A 148 -2.85 -5.67 -23.73
C VAL A 148 -3.10 -5.57 -22.23
N ALA A 149 -3.05 -4.37 -21.66
CA ALA A 149 -3.37 -4.14 -20.26
C ALA A 149 -4.79 -4.61 -19.90
N VAL A 150 -5.78 -4.28 -20.76
CA VAL A 150 -7.16 -4.75 -20.59
C VAL A 150 -7.26 -6.27 -20.61
N ALA A 151 -6.64 -6.92 -21.60
CA ALA A 151 -6.66 -8.37 -21.74
C ALA A 151 -6.10 -9.07 -20.50
N VAL A 152 -4.99 -8.55 -19.95
CA VAL A 152 -4.36 -9.09 -18.74
C VAL A 152 -5.25 -8.91 -17.51
N VAL A 153 -5.82 -7.74 -17.30
CA VAL A 153 -6.75 -7.49 -16.17
C VAL A 153 -7.95 -8.43 -16.24
N LEU A 154 -8.55 -8.59 -17.42
CA LEU A 154 -9.71 -9.49 -17.60
C LEU A 154 -9.33 -10.96 -17.41
N ALA A 155 -8.17 -11.40 -17.89
CA ALA A 155 -7.66 -12.76 -17.66
C ALA A 155 -7.43 -13.04 -16.17
N VAL A 156 -6.80 -12.12 -15.45
CA VAL A 156 -6.59 -12.23 -13.98
C VAL A 156 -7.94 -12.22 -13.26
N THR A 157 -8.87 -11.37 -13.64
CA THR A 157 -10.24 -11.34 -13.07
C THR A 157 -10.92 -12.69 -13.24
N PHE A 158 -10.82 -13.30 -14.41
CA PHE A 158 -11.40 -14.61 -14.69
C PHE A 158 -10.80 -15.69 -13.80
N ILE A 159 -9.44 -15.72 -13.65
CA ILE A 159 -8.74 -16.66 -12.78
C ILE A 159 -9.18 -16.52 -11.32
N ILE A 160 -9.34 -15.29 -10.83
CA ILE A 160 -9.78 -15.01 -9.46
C ILE A 160 -11.21 -15.50 -9.22
N CYS A 161 -12.10 -15.29 -10.20
CA CYS A 161 -13.47 -15.77 -10.11
C CYS A 161 -13.57 -17.30 -10.11
N TYR A 162 -12.62 -17.99 -10.75
CA TYR A 162 -12.63 -19.44 -10.87
C TYR A 162 -12.23 -20.17 -9.59
N GLY A 163 -11.29 -19.62 -8.79
CA GLY A 163 -10.94 -20.22 -7.50
C GLY A 163 -9.69 -19.65 -6.84
N THR A 164 -9.72 -19.58 -5.50
CA THR A 164 -8.60 -19.05 -4.70
C THR A 164 -7.49 -20.07 -4.41
N ARG A 165 -7.79 -21.38 -4.42
CA ARG A 165 -6.80 -22.42 -4.11
C ARG A 165 -5.75 -22.58 -5.20
N GLU A 166 -6.18 -22.58 -6.46
CA GLU A 166 -5.29 -22.65 -7.62
C GLU A 166 -4.45 -21.38 -7.71
N SER A 167 -5.04 -20.24 -7.43
CA SER A 167 -4.37 -18.95 -7.39
C SER A 167 -3.19 -18.90 -6.41
N SER A 168 -3.31 -19.46 -5.19
CA SER A 168 -2.24 -19.42 -4.20
C SER A 168 -1.00 -20.24 -4.59
N LYS A 169 -1.19 -21.43 -5.17
CA LYS A 169 -0.06 -22.25 -5.66
C LYS A 169 0.66 -21.61 -6.83
N VAL A 170 -0.12 -21.07 -7.79
CA VAL A 170 0.42 -20.35 -8.94
C VAL A 170 1.20 -19.12 -8.44
N ASN A 171 0.64 -18.37 -7.49
CA ASN A 171 1.31 -17.22 -6.89
C ASN A 171 2.67 -17.60 -6.25
N MET A 172 2.74 -18.70 -5.51
CA MET A 172 3.99 -19.15 -4.87
C MET A 172 5.08 -19.47 -5.90
N VAL A 173 4.73 -20.18 -6.99
CA VAL A 173 5.68 -20.52 -8.06
C VAL A 173 6.13 -19.24 -8.79
N LEU A 174 5.20 -18.37 -9.14
CA LEU A 174 5.52 -17.10 -9.81
C LEU A 174 6.39 -16.19 -8.92
N THR A 175 6.11 -16.12 -7.62
CA THR A 175 6.89 -15.33 -6.65
C THR A 175 8.32 -15.88 -6.53
N ALA A 176 8.50 -17.20 -6.47
CA ALA A 176 9.82 -17.81 -6.42
C ALA A 176 10.63 -17.53 -7.70
N LEU A 177 10.02 -17.67 -8.88
CA LEU A 177 10.63 -17.28 -10.15
C LEU A 177 10.98 -15.80 -10.16
N HIS A 178 10.08 -14.96 -9.71
CA HIS A 178 10.29 -13.51 -9.67
C HIS A 178 11.46 -13.12 -8.76
N ILE A 179 11.58 -13.72 -7.57
CA ILE A 179 12.74 -13.49 -6.69
C ILE A 179 14.04 -13.90 -7.39
N ALA A 180 14.04 -15.02 -8.12
CA ALA A 180 15.22 -15.44 -8.88
C ALA A 180 15.62 -14.41 -9.94
N PHE A 181 14.65 -13.79 -10.64
CA PHE A 181 14.91 -12.69 -11.57
C PHE A 181 15.41 -11.42 -10.89
N ILE A 182 14.91 -11.09 -9.70
CA ILE A 182 15.41 -9.95 -8.92
C ILE A 182 16.87 -10.16 -8.54
N VAL A 183 17.20 -11.34 -8.03
CA VAL A 183 18.59 -11.72 -7.69
C VAL A 183 19.47 -11.64 -8.95
N PHE A 184 18.97 -12.12 -10.10
CA PHE A 184 19.67 -11.99 -11.37
C PHE A 184 19.97 -10.52 -11.71
N VAL A 185 18.98 -9.62 -11.63
CA VAL A 185 19.16 -8.18 -11.90
C VAL A 185 20.19 -7.57 -10.96
N ILE A 186 20.12 -7.88 -9.66
CA ILE A 186 21.07 -7.40 -8.65
C ILE A 186 22.49 -7.86 -8.98
N VAL A 187 22.69 -9.17 -9.17
CA VAL A 187 24.02 -9.74 -9.47
C VAL A 187 24.60 -9.14 -10.75
N MET A 188 23.80 -9.06 -11.81
CA MET A 188 24.23 -8.50 -13.08
C MET A 188 24.57 -7.01 -12.97
N GLY A 189 23.80 -6.24 -12.20
CA GLY A 189 24.06 -4.84 -11.98
C GLY A 189 25.35 -4.57 -11.21
N PHE A 190 25.64 -5.36 -10.18
CA PHE A 190 26.92 -5.25 -9.47
C PHE A 190 28.11 -5.77 -10.28
N TRP A 191 27.91 -6.74 -11.16
CA TRP A 191 28.98 -7.27 -12.00
C TRP A 191 29.35 -6.34 -13.16
N ARG A 192 28.36 -5.73 -13.81
CA ARG A 192 28.53 -4.93 -15.03
C ARG A 192 28.42 -3.43 -14.79
N GLY A 193 27.89 -3.00 -13.66
CA GLY A 193 27.70 -1.60 -13.33
C GLY A 193 29.01 -0.86 -13.10
N ASP A 194 29.08 0.40 -13.55
CA ASP A 194 30.18 1.31 -13.21
C ASP A 194 29.75 2.19 -12.02
N PRO A 195 30.47 2.13 -10.86
CA PRO A 195 30.19 3.00 -9.73
C PRO A 195 30.22 4.50 -10.05
N LYS A 196 30.88 4.91 -11.12
CA LYS A 196 30.91 6.30 -11.57
C LYS A 196 29.53 6.82 -11.97
N ASN A 197 28.64 5.94 -12.43
CA ASN A 197 27.26 6.30 -12.79
C ASN A 197 26.44 6.78 -11.58
N LEU A 198 26.84 6.44 -10.35
CA LEU A 198 26.25 6.97 -9.12
C LEU A 198 26.49 8.47 -8.90
N THR A 199 27.47 9.06 -9.58
CA THR A 199 27.84 10.46 -9.35
C THR A 199 27.92 11.28 -10.64
N ARG A 200 27.96 10.63 -11.81
CA ARG A 200 28.11 11.29 -13.11
C ARG A 200 26.91 10.98 -13.99
N PRO A 201 26.15 12.00 -14.43
CA PRO A 201 25.14 11.82 -15.45
C PRO A 201 25.78 11.54 -16.82
N GLY A 202 25.03 10.93 -17.73
CA GLY A 202 25.48 10.68 -19.11
C GLY A 202 25.70 11.96 -19.90
N LYS A 203 24.94 13.01 -19.58
CA LYS A 203 25.06 14.36 -20.17
C LYS A 203 25.34 15.40 -19.09
N PRO A 204 26.60 15.58 -18.64
CA PRO A 204 26.94 16.47 -17.53
C PRO A 204 26.63 17.95 -17.79
N GLU A 205 26.49 18.34 -19.08
CA GLU A 205 26.18 19.71 -19.48
C GLU A 205 24.69 20.06 -19.29
N GLU A 206 23.80 19.05 -19.36
CA GLU A 206 22.35 19.24 -19.28
C GLU A 206 21.81 18.87 -17.88
N HIS A 207 22.52 18.02 -17.15
CA HIS A 207 22.02 17.40 -15.90
C HIS A 207 23.00 17.57 -14.73
N PRO A 208 22.48 17.84 -13.49
CA PRO A 208 23.31 18.02 -12.32
C PRO A 208 24.05 16.74 -11.93
N SER A 209 25.32 16.90 -11.56
CA SER A 209 26.20 15.81 -11.12
C SER A 209 26.09 15.58 -9.61
N GLY A 210 26.51 14.40 -9.16
CA GLY A 210 26.54 14.01 -7.76
C GLY A 210 25.51 12.94 -7.41
N PHE A 211 25.65 12.38 -6.21
CA PHE A 211 24.73 11.34 -5.72
C PHE A 211 23.33 11.90 -5.40
N PHE A 212 23.23 13.18 -5.05
CA PHE A 212 21.99 13.91 -4.76
C PHE A 212 21.73 15.03 -5.77
N PRO A 213 21.50 14.72 -7.06
CA PRO A 213 21.38 15.75 -8.09
C PRO A 213 20.20 16.71 -7.86
N PHE A 214 19.12 16.23 -7.28
CA PHE A 214 17.91 17.02 -6.95
C PHE A 214 17.83 17.40 -5.46
N GLY A 215 18.90 17.20 -4.71
CA GLY A 215 18.98 17.51 -3.27
C GLY A 215 18.01 16.69 -2.42
N ALA A 216 17.82 17.14 -1.17
CA ALA A 216 16.94 16.44 -0.22
C ALA A 216 15.48 16.42 -0.67
N ALA A 217 15.00 17.48 -1.33
CA ALA A 217 13.63 17.52 -1.85
C ALA A 217 13.38 16.40 -2.87
N GLY A 218 14.35 16.13 -3.73
CA GLY A 218 14.29 15.03 -4.70
C GLY A 218 14.22 13.65 -4.02
N VAL A 219 14.99 13.44 -2.96
CA VAL A 219 14.96 12.19 -2.17
C VAL A 219 13.58 11.94 -1.58
N PHE A 220 12.96 12.95 -0.96
CA PHE A 220 11.65 12.80 -0.32
C PHE A 220 10.51 12.70 -1.34
N ASN A 221 10.57 13.43 -2.45
CA ASN A 221 9.61 13.27 -3.54
C ASN A 221 9.73 11.87 -4.17
N GLY A 222 10.96 11.40 -4.35
CA GLY A 222 11.23 10.03 -4.76
C GLY A 222 10.67 9.00 -3.77
N ALA A 223 10.84 9.22 -2.46
CA ALA A 223 10.31 8.34 -1.43
C ALA A 223 8.77 8.27 -1.47
N ALA A 224 8.10 9.40 -1.66
CA ALA A 224 6.63 9.44 -1.79
C ALA A 224 6.15 8.65 -3.03
N MET A 225 6.86 8.77 -4.16
CA MET A 225 6.51 8.03 -5.38
C MET A 225 6.77 6.52 -5.23
N VAL A 226 7.94 6.12 -4.73
CA VAL A 226 8.27 4.69 -4.59
C VAL A 226 7.55 4.01 -3.44
N TYR A 227 6.86 4.75 -2.58
CA TYR A 227 6.02 4.17 -1.52
C TYR A 227 4.94 3.24 -2.09
N LEU A 228 4.46 3.51 -3.31
CA LEU A 228 3.57 2.61 -4.07
C LEU A 228 4.11 1.17 -4.13
N SER A 229 5.44 1.01 -4.19
CA SER A 229 6.08 -0.31 -4.27
C SER A 229 5.89 -1.16 -3.01
N TYR A 230 5.50 -0.56 -1.90
CA TYR A 230 5.25 -1.26 -0.63
C TYR A 230 3.78 -1.60 -0.40
N ILE A 231 2.86 -1.22 -1.30
CA ILE A 231 1.46 -1.64 -1.23
C ILE A 231 1.41 -3.15 -1.40
N GLY A 232 0.67 -3.83 -0.53
CA GLY A 232 0.51 -5.28 -0.56
C GLY A 232 0.75 -5.98 0.79
N TYR A 233 1.53 -5.39 1.72
CA TYR A 233 1.64 -5.95 3.07
C TYR A 233 0.32 -5.84 3.84
N ASP A 234 -0.48 -4.82 3.56
CA ASP A 234 -1.81 -4.63 4.11
C ASP A 234 -2.78 -5.74 3.68
N ALA A 235 -2.61 -6.29 2.47
CA ALA A 235 -3.35 -7.46 2.01
C ALA A 235 -3.08 -8.70 2.89
N VAL A 236 -1.88 -8.84 3.46
CA VAL A 236 -1.57 -9.91 4.43
C VAL A 236 -2.44 -9.79 5.68
N SER A 237 -2.70 -8.56 6.14
CA SER A 237 -3.57 -8.32 7.29
C SER A 237 -5.03 -8.74 7.05
N THR A 238 -5.49 -8.73 5.80
CA THR A 238 -6.85 -9.20 5.45
C THR A 238 -7.01 -10.71 5.53
N MET A 239 -5.89 -11.44 5.58
CA MET A 239 -5.86 -12.90 5.69
C MET A 239 -5.74 -13.39 7.14
N ALA A 240 -5.85 -12.50 8.12
CA ALA A 240 -5.70 -12.83 9.55
C ALA A 240 -6.62 -13.97 10.02
N GLU A 241 -7.81 -14.12 9.44
CA GLU A 241 -8.75 -15.21 9.72
C GLU A 241 -8.22 -16.58 9.28
N GLU A 242 -7.35 -16.64 8.27
CA GLU A 242 -6.80 -17.88 7.71
C GLU A 242 -5.48 -18.32 8.38
N VAL A 243 -4.94 -17.52 9.30
CA VAL A 243 -3.67 -17.77 9.98
C VAL A 243 -3.84 -18.73 11.15
N ARG A 244 -2.92 -19.69 11.31
CA ARG A 244 -2.97 -20.70 12.38
C ARG A 244 -2.69 -20.11 13.76
N ASP A 245 -1.60 -19.37 13.88
CA ASP A 245 -1.19 -18.68 15.11
C ASP A 245 -1.02 -17.18 14.81
N PRO A 246 -2.12 -16.38 14.84
CA PRO A 246 -2.08 -14.97 14.50
C PRO A 246 -1.06 -14.18 15.32
N VAL A 247 -0.91 -14.54 16.60
CA VAL A 247 -0.05 -13.80 17.54
C VAL A 247 1.42 -13.87 17.17
N LYS A 248 1.88 -15.00 16.65
CA LYS A 248 3.29 -15.22 16.24
C LYS A 248 3.49 -15.00 14.75
N ASP A 249 2.59 -15.56 13.94
CA ASP A 249 2.80 -15.64 12.51
C ASP A 249 2.57 -14.31 11.79
N ILE A 250 1.60 -13.47 12.24
CA ILE A 250 1.32 -12.19 11.59
C ILE A 250 2.47 -11.19 11.79
N PRO A 251 3.00 -10.96 13.03
CA PRO A 251 4.12 -10.03 13.21
C PRO A 251 5.35 -10.39 12.38
N ILE A 252 5.70 -11.67 12.34
CA ILE A 252 6.86 -12.16 11.55
C ILE A 252 6.55 -12.03 10.06
N GLY A 253 5.35 -12.41 9.63
CA GLY A 253 4.94 -12.39 8.22
C GLY A 253 4.95 -10.98 7.63
N VAL A 254 4.27 -10.06 8.30
CA VAL A 254 4.13 -8.67 7.82
C VAL A 254 5.44 -7.91 7.93
N SER A 255 6.04 -7.86 9.13
CA SER A 255 7.29 -7.09 9.34
C SER A 255 8.48 -7.69 8.60
N GLY A 256 8.58 -9.02 8.56
CA GLY A 256 9.63 -9.73 7.84
C GLY A 256 9.55 -9.49 6.34
N SER A 257 8.35 -9.54 5.75
CA SER A 257 8.18 -9.27 4.32
C SER A 257 8.59 -7.84 3.95
N VAL A 258 8.17 -6.83 4.72
CA VAL A 258 8.54 -5.42 4.48
C VAL A 258 10.05 -5.21 4.61
N ALA A 259 10.69 -5.79 5.64
CA ALA A 259 12.14 -5.68 5.83
C ALA A 259 12.93 -6.32 4.67
N ILE A 260 12.56 -7.54 4.27
CA ILE A 260 13.21 -8.25 3.14
C ILE A 260 13.02 -7.45 1.85
N VAL A 261 11.82 -6.99 1.56
CA VAL A 261 11.52 -6.22 0.35
C VAL A 261 12.29 -4.89 0.34
N THR A 262 12.41 -4.20 1.47
CA THR A 262 13.20 -2.97 1.56
C THR A 262 14.66 -3.20 1.17
N VAL A 263 15.28 -4.27 1.67
CA VAL A 263 16.66 -4.63 1.30
C VAL A 263 16.75 -4.94 -0.19
N LEU A 264 15.83 -5.73 -0.74
CA LEU A 264 15.81 -6.06 -2.16
C LEU A 264 15.66 -4.80 -3.04
N TYR A 265 14.76 -3.89 -2.68
CA TYR A 265 14.55 -2.64 -3.43
C TYR A 265 15.76 -1.72 -3.38
N CYS A 266 16.41 -1.57 -2.23
CA CYS A 266 17.65 -0.82 -2.12
C CYS A 266 18.75 -1.42 -3.01
N LEU A 267 18.92 -2.74 -3.00
CA LEU A 267 19.91 -3.43 -3.85
C LEU A 267 19.59 -3.29 -5.34
N MET A 268 18.31 -3.42 -5.73
CA MET A 268 17.88 -3.20 -7.11
C MET A 268 18.13 -1.76 -7.57
N ALA A 269 17.83 -0.78 -6.72
CA ALA A 269 18.03 0.64 -7.02
C ALA A 269 19.52 0.97 -7.20
N VAL A 270 20.40 0.44 -6.34
CA VAL A 270 21.87 0.56 -6.50
C VAL A 270 22.30 -0.07 -7.81
N SER A 271 21.90 -1.31 -8.06
CA SER A 271 22.22 -2.07 -9.27
C SER A 271 21.85 -1.30 -10.54
N MET A 272 20.63 -0.76 -10.61
CA MET A 272 20.18 0.01 -11.74
C MET A 272 20.97 1.32 -11.92
N SER A 273 21.23 2.05 -10.83
CA SER A 273 21.99 3.31 -10.86
C SER A 273 23.47 3.10 -11.21
N MET A 274 24.00 1.88 -11.02
CA MET A 274 25.33 1.51 -11.49
C MET A 274 25.35 1.12 -12.97
N LEU A 275 24.29 0.48 -13.47
CA LEU A 275 24.18 0.05 -14.87
C LEU A 275 24.07 1.21 -15.84
N LEU A 276 23.26 2.23 -15.49
CA LEU A 276 23.05 3.40 -16.33
C LEU A 276 23.07 4.70 -15.53
N PRO A 277 23.63 5.78 -16.10
CA PRO A 277 23.41 7.13 -15.59
C PRO A 277 21.92 7.46 -15.52
N TYR A 278 21.48 8.15 -14.46
CA TYR A 278 20.07 8.39 -14.17
C TYR A 278 19.30 9.12 -15.28
N ASP A 279 19.96 10.01 -16.03
CA ASP A 279 19.39 10.78 -17.13
C ASP A 279 19.12 9.95 -18.40
N LEU A 280 19.74 8.78 -18.51
CA LEU A 280 19.55 7.84 -19.62
C LEU A 280 18.60 6.69 -19.31
N ILE A 281 18.08 6.61 -18.07
CA ILE A 281 17.15 5.54 -17.65
C ILE A 281 15.84 5.68 -18.42
N ASP A 282 15.34 4.56 -18.95
CA ASP A 282 13.99 4.46 -19.52
C ASP A 282 12.96 4.49 -18.38
N PRO A 283 12.05 5.49 -18.32
CA PRO A 283 11.10 5.56 -17.23
C PRO A 283 10.11 4.39 -17.20
N ASP A 284 9.72 3.85 -18.35
CA ASP A 284 8.67 2.81 -18.44
C ASP A 284 9.22 1.39 -18.19
N ALA A 285 10.46 1.13 -18.56
CA ALA A 285 11.10 -0.18 -18.42
C ALA A 285 12.59 -0.08 -18.01
N PRO A 286 12.88 0.51 -16.82
CA PRO A 286 14.22 0.92 -16.44
C PRO A 286 15.24 -0.24 -16.41
N PHE A 287 14.84 -1.38 -15.86
CA PHE A 287 15.76 -2.52 -15.68
C PHE A 287 16.07 -3.25 -16.98
N SER A 288 15.10 -3.44 -17.86
CA SER A 288 15.35 -4.06 -19.16
C SER A 288 16.04 -3.08 -20.11
N GLY A 289 15.69 -1.80 -20.05
CA GLY A 289 16.32 -0.72 -20.81
C GLY A 289 17.82 -0.58 -20.51
N ALA A 290 18.22 -0.83 -19.26
CA ALA A 290 19.62 -0.75 -18.84
C ALA A 290 20.56 -1.74 -19.55
N PHE A 291 20.03 -2.84 -20.10
CA PHE A 291 20.80 -3.81 -20.88
C PHE A 291 20.72 -3.60 -22.40
N LYS A 292 19.84 -2.70 -22.87
CA LYS A 292 19.77 -2.33 -24.30
C LYS A 292 20.95 -1.45 -24.68
N GLY A 293 21.59 -1.76 -25.80
CA GLY A 293 22.72 -0.99 -26.32
C GLY A 293 24.09 -1.38 -25.77
N SER A 294 24.17 -2.38 -24.90
CA SER A 294 25.43 -3.01 -24.52
C SER A 294 25.71 -4.15 -25.47
N ASP A 295 26.80 -4.09 -26.25
CA ASP A 295 27.17 -5.11 -27.22
C ASP A 295 27.17 -6.53 -26.59
N GLY A 296 26.33 -7.41 -27.13
CA GLY A 296 26.21 -8.82 -26.71
C GLY A 296 25.33 -9.08 -25.47
N TRP A 297 24.60 -8.08 -24.92
CA TRP A 297 23.77 -8.23 -23.72
C TRP A 297 22.28 -8.04 -23.95
N GLU A 298 21.83 -7.94 -25.19
CA GLU A 298 20.40 -7.82 -25.53
C GLU A 298 19.56 -8.98 -24.97
N TRP A 299 20.14 -10.18 -24.87
CA TRP A 299 19.48 -11.32 -24.25
C TRP A 299 19.11 -11.06 -22.78
N ALA A 300 19.95 -10.34 -22.02
CA ALA A 300 19.68 -10.00 -20.64
C ALA A 300 18.49 -9.03 -20.52
N SER A 301 18.34 -8.08 -21.44
CA SER A 301 17.16 -7.21 -21.54
C SER A 301 15.87 -8.04 -21.70
N ASN A 302 15.89 -9.04 -22.59
CA ASN A 302 14.73 -9.91 -22.81
C ASN A 302 14.43 -10.78 -21.57
N VAL A 303 15.45 -11.34 -20.93
CA VAL A 303 15.31 -12.11 -19.69
C VAL A 303 14.71 -11.25 -18.57
N VAL A 304 15.20 -10.04 -18.37
CA VAL A 304 14.66 -9.09 -17.38
C VAL A 304 13.22 -8.71 -17.74
N GLY A 305 12.93 -8.47 -19.02
CA GLY A 305 11.58 -8.20 -19.50
C GLY A 305 10.57 -9.33 -19.17
N ILE A 306 10.96 -10.58 -19.39
CA ILE A 306 10.16 -11.76 -19.05
C ILE A 306 9.96 -11.85 -17.52
N GLY A 307 11.05 -11.74 -16.76
CA GLY A 307 11.00 -11.83 -15.29
C GLY A 307 10.14 -10.76 -14.66
N ALA A 308 10.29 -9.52 -15.11
CA ALA A 308 9.45 -8.40 -14.66
C ALA A 308 7.98 -8.62 -15.02
N SER A 309 7.68 -9.13 -16.22
CA SER A 309 6.31 -9.44 -16.64
C SER A 309 5.64 -10.46 -15.72
N PHE A 310 6.36 -11.53 -15.32
CA PHE A 310 5.84 -12.50 -14.35
C PHE A 310 5.61 -11.89 -12.98
N GLY A 311 6.53 -11.04 -12.49
CA GLY A 311 6.36 -10.35 -11.22
C GLY A 311 5.18 -9.39 -11.22
N ILE A 312 4.99 -8.66 -12.29
CA ILE A 312 3.85 -7.78 -12.49
C ILE A 312 2.53 -8.56 -12.46
N LEU A 313 2.46 -9.71 -13.14
CA LEU A 313 1.28 -10.58 -13.10
C LEU A 313 0.97 -11.09 -11.68
N THR A 314 2.01 -11.46 -10.93
CA THR A 314 1.86 -11.94 -9.55
C THR A 314 1.29 -10.86 -8.65
N SER A 315 1.86 -9.65 -8.68
CA SER A 315 1.38 -8.54 -7.87
C SER A 315 -0.03 -8.11 -8.26
N LEU A 316 -0.35 -8.08 -9.54
CA LEU A 316 -1.69 -7.79 -10.04
C LEU A 316 -2.72 -8.80 -9.50
N LEU A 317 -2.39 -10.09 -9.53
CA LEU A 317 -3.26 -11.14 -9.02
C LEU A 317 -3.52 -11.00 -7.52
N VAL A 318 -2.47 -10.78 -6.71
CA VAL A 318 -2.60 -10.62 -5.26
C VAL A 318 -3.38 -9.35 -4.90
N ALA A 319 -3.07 -8.23 -5.56
CA ALA A 319 -3.76 -6.97 -5.31
C ALA A 319 -5.24 -7.02 -5.71
N MET A 320 -5.57 -7.67 -6.85
CA MET A 320 -6.97 -7.84 -7.28
C MET A 320 -7.74 -8.81 -6.38
N LEU A 321 -7.09 -9.83 -5.81
CA LEU A 321 -7.69 -10.67 -4.75
C LEU A 321 -8.01 -9.84 -3.52
N GLY A 322 -7.06 -9.00 -3.06
CA GLY A 322 -7.22 -8.11 -1.90
C GLY A 322 -8.39 -7.14 -2.07
N GLN A 323 -8.46 -6.43 -3.19
CA GLN A 323 -9.53 -5.46 -3.46
C GLN A 323 -10.92 -6.11 -3.47
N ALA A 324 -11.05 -7.32 -4.00
CA ALA A 324 -12.32 -8.05 -4.03
C ALA A 324 -12.79 -8.45 -2.61
N ARG A 325 -11.86 -8.88 -1.76
CA ARG A 325 -12.16 -9.19 -0.35
C ARG A 325 -12.54 -7.94 0.44
N TYR A 326 -11.84 -6.83 0.25
CA TYR A 326 -12.20 -5.54 0.83
C TYR A 326 -13.62 -5.13 0.47
N MET A 327 -13.97 -5.16 -0.82
CA MET A 327 -15.30 -4.80 -1.29
C MET A 327 -16.39 -5.72 -0.74
N CYS A 328 -16.10 -7.02 -0.62
CA CYS A 328 -17.02 -7.99 -0.03
C CYS A 328 -17.31 -7.67 1.45
N VAL A 329 -16.29 -7.32 2.25
CA VAL A 329 -16.46 -6.97 3.67
C VAL A 329 -17.22 -5.65 3.82
N ILE A 330 -16.92 -4.66 2.99
CA ILE A 330 -17.68 -3.40 2.95
C ILE A 330 -19.14 -3.68 2.58
N GLY A 331 -19.40 -4.60 1.65
CA GLY A 331 -20.76 -5.07 1.31
C GLY A 331 -21.49 -5.74 2.47
N ARG A 332 -20.77 -6.53 3.30
CA ARG A 332 -21.35 -7.16 4.51
C ARG A 332 -21.78 -6.12 5.56
N SER A 333 -21.14 -4.96 5.59
CA SER A 333 -21.52 -3.89 6.52
C SER A 333 -22.77 -3.10 6.12
N GLY A 334 -23.33 -3.35 4.92
CA GLY A 334 -24.51 -2.67 4.40
C GLY A 334 -24.25 -1.27 3.82
N VAL A 335 -23.07 -0.70 3.98
CA VAL A 335 -22.74 0.65 3.45
C VAL A 335 -22.62 0.70 1.93
N VAL A 336 -22.53 -0.45 1.26
CA VAL A 336 -22.68 -0.61 -0.19
C VAL A 336 -23.68 -1.75 -0.46
N PRO A 337 -24.23 -1.86 -1.68
CA PRO A 337 -25.21 -2.90 -1.98
C PRO A 337 -24.76 -4.30 -1.58
N SER A 338 -25.62 -5.04 -0.90
CA SER A 338 -25.37 -6.41 -0.42
C SER A 338 -24.99 -7.40 -1.53
N TRP A 339 -25.27 -7.07 -2.78
CA TRP A 339 -24.84 -7.81 -3.96
C TRP A 339 -23.30 -8.04 -3.98
N PHE A 340 -22.52 -7.11 -3.45
CA PHE A 340 -21.06 -7.24 -3.35
C PHE A 340 -20.59 -8.23 -2.27
N SER A 341 -21.42 -8.48 -1.26
CA SER A 341 -21.08 -9.42 -0.17
C SER A 341 -21.31 -10.89 -0.52
N HIS A 342 -21.95 -11.17 -1.68
CA HIS A 342 -22.32 -12.52 -2.07
C HIS A 342 -21.11 -13.37 -2.43
N ILE A 343 -20.95 -14.48 -1.70
CA ILE A 343 -19.90 -15.49 -1.96
C ILE A 343 -20.51 -16.61 -2.81
N HIS A 344 -19.85 -16.94 -3.90
CA HIS A 344 -20.32 -17.98 -4.80
C HIS A 344 -20.12 -19.38 -4.16
N PRO A 345 -21.15 -20.23 -4.06
CA PRO A 345 -21.12 -21.46 -3.26
C PRO A 345 -20.12 -22.51 -3.78
N LEU A 346 -19.86 -22.56 -5.10
CA LEU A 346 -18.94 -23.54 -5.69
C LEU A 346 -17.47 -23.10 -5.59
N THR A 347 -17.19 -21.82 -5.80
CA THR A 347 -15.82 -21.28 -5.86
C THR A 347 -15.36 -20.72 -4.52
N SER A 348 -16.28 -20.47 -3.60
CA SER A 348 -16.03 -19.80 -2.30
C SER A 348 -15.31 -18.45 -2.47
N THR A 349 -15.60 -17.74 -3.58
CA THR A 349 -15.01 -16.45 -3.92
C THR A 349 -16.09 -15.37 -4.04
N PRO A 350 -15.78 -14.10 -3.75
CA PRO A 350 -16.68 -12.98 -3.97
C PRO A 350 -16.73 -12.60 -5.46
N VAL A 351 -17.35 -13.44 -6.29
CA VAL A 351 -17.35 -13.29 -7.76
C VAL A 351 -17.88 -11.93 -8.19
N ASN A 352 -18.96 -11.44 -7.58
CA ASN A 352 -19.58 -10.17 -7.93
C ASN A 352 -18.63 -8.99 -7.71
N SER A 353 -17.96 -8.94 -6.55
CA SER A 353 -16.97 -7.93 -6.23
C SER A 353 -15.76 -8.02 -7.15
N SER A 354 -15.27 -9.25 -7.42
CA SER A 354 -14.14 -9.48 -8.30
C SER A 354 -14.42 -9.03 -9.73
N ALA A 355 -15.58 -9.42 -10.27
CA ALA A 355 -15.97 -9.07 -11.65
C ALA A 355 -16.19 -7.56 -11.81
N PHE A 356 -16.93 -6.94 -10.90
CA PHE A 356 -17.18 -5.49 -10.95
C PHE A 356 -15.89 -4.68 -10.90
N LEU A 357 -15.03 -4.94 -9.89
CA LEU A 357 -13.77 -4.21 -9.73
C LEU A 357 -12.78 -4.53 -10.85
N GLY A 358 -12.78 -5.78 -11.36
CA GLY A 358 -11.96 -6.16 -12.50
C GLY A 358 -12.35 -5.42 -13.79
N ILE A 359 -13.64 -5.31 -14.09
CA ILE A 359 -14.14 -4.56 -15.25
C ILE A 359 -13.83 -3.06 -15.09
N PHE A 360 -14.00 -2.51 -13.89
CA PHE A 360 -13.71 -1.11 -13.61
C PHE A 360 -12.20 -0.81 -13.75
N THR A 361 -11.33 -1.70 -13.22
CA THR A 361 -9.88 -1.64 -13.40
C THR A 361 -9.50 -1.70 -14.89
N ALA A 362 -10.12 -2.61 -15.66
CA ALA A 362 -9.88 -2.74 -17.09
C ALA A 362 -10.26 -1.48 -17.86
N ALA A 363 -11.38 -0.85 -17.50
CA ALA A 363 -11.81 0.41 -18.12
C ALA A 363 -10.82 1.55 -17.86
N LEU A 364 -10.29 1.66 -16.62
CA LEU A 364 -9.26 2.65 -16.30
C LEU A 364 -7.95 2.35 -17.02
N ALA A 365 -7.51 1.10 -17.05
CA ALA A 365 -6.30 0.69 -17.76
C ALA A 365 -6.40 0.94 -19.27
N LEU A 366 -7.60 0.92 -19.83
CA LEU A 366 -7.83 1.16 -21.26
C LEU A 366 -7.47 2.58 -21.68
N PHE A 367 -7.94 3.58 -20.92
CA PHE A 367 -7.86 4.99 -21.34
C PHE A 367 -6.86 5.84 -20.58
N THR A 368 -6.51 5.48 -19.32
CA THR A 368 -5.74 6.37 -18.44
C THR A 368 -4.25 6.12 -18.56
N ASP A 369 -3.48 7.15 -18.82
CA ASP A 369 -2.01 7.07 -18.92
C ASP A 369 -1.37 6.65 -17.58
N LEU A 370 -0.22 5.97 -17.67
CA LEU A 370 0.54 5.46 -16.53
C LEU A 370 0.92 6.56 -15.54
N ASN A 371 1.38 7.71 -16.03
CA ASN A 371 1.76 8.85 -15.18
C ASN A 371 0.59 9.38 -14.35
N VAL A 372 -0.59 9.47 -14.96
CA VAL A 372 -1.82 9.90 -14.27
C VAL A 372 -2.19 8.91 -13.17
N LEU A 373 -2.10 7.61 -13.46
CA LEU A 373 -2.40 6.55 -12.48
C LEU A 373 -1.41 6.55 -11.31
N LEU A 374 -0.10 6.63 -11.59
CA LEU A 374 0.94 6.62 -10.54
C LEU A 374 0.81 7.79 -9.57
N ASN A 375 0.47 8.98 -10.06
CA ASN A 375 0.28 10.17 -9.22
C ASN A 375 -0.96 10.08 -8.32
N LEU A 376 -1.96 9.26 -8.69
CA LEU A 376 -3.19 9.10 -7.92
C LEU A 376 -3.06 8.08 -6.79
N VAL A 377 -2.30 7.01 -7.02
CA VAL A 377 -2.26 5.83 -6.13
C VAL A 377 -1.66 6.14 -4.76
N SER A 378 -0.65 7.01 -4.69
CA SER A 378 0.08 7.22 -3.43
C SER A 378 -0.72 7.94 -2.35
N ILE A 379 -1.73 8.77 -2.70
CA ILE A 379 -2.49 9.56 -1.72
C ILE A 379 -3.42 8.69 -0.89
N GLY A 380 -4.17 7.80 -1.53
CA GLY A 380 -5.13 6.94 -0.85
C GLY A 380 -4.45 6.06 0.20
N THR A 381 -3.39 5.38 -0.18
CA THR A 381 -2.63 4.49 0.71
C THR A 381 -2.01 5.23 1.89
N LEU A 382 -1.32 6.35 1.65
CA LEU A 382 -0.74 7.16 2.73
C LEU A 382 -1.81 7.67 3.70
N PHE A 383 -2.98 8.08 3.17
CA PHE A 383 -4.12 8.50 3.99
C PHE A 383 -4.64 7.35 4.86
N VAL A 384 -4.81 6.16 4.29
CA VAL A 384 -5.30 4.98 5.03
C VAL A 384 -4.30 4.59 6.13
N PHE A 385 -3.00 4.58 5.84
CA PHE A 385 -1.98 4.26 6.83
C PHE A 385 -1.89 5.30 7.94
N TYR A 386 -2.06 6.59 7.60
CA TYR A 386 -2.23 7.65 8.57
C TYR A 386 -3.43 7.39 9.49
N MET A 387 -4.59 7.02 8.93
CA MET A 387 -5.80 6.74 9.70
C MET A 387 -5.64 5.54 10.62
N VAL A 388 -4.99 4.46 10.17
CA VAL A 388 -4.75 3.26 11.01
C VAL A 388 -3.79 3.57 12.17
N ALA A 389 -2.73 4.35 11.94
CA ALA A 389 -1.83 4.76 13.02
C ALA A 389 -2.53 5.64 14.07
N ASN A 390 -3.41 6.56 13.65
CA ASN A 390 -4.26 7.34 14.56
C ASN A 390 -5.24 6.44 15.33
N ALA A 391 -5.88 5.49 14.65
CA ALA A 391 -6.80 4.55 15.25
C ALA A 391 -6.11 3.70 16.33
N LEU A 392 -4.86 3.30 16.09
CA LEU A 392 -4.08 2.53 17.06
C LEU A 392 -3.84 3.34 18.35
N ILE A 393 -3.36 4.58 18.23
CA ILE A 393 -3.18 5.44 19.41
C ILE A 393 -4.51 5.61 20.14
N PHE A 394 -5.59 5.91 19.41
CA PHE A 394 -6.90 6.07 20.02
C PHE A 394 -7.35 4.81 20.77
N SER A 395 -7.22 3.63 20.17
CA SER A 395 -7.63 2.36 20.79
C SER A 395 -6.84 2.00 22.06
N ARG A 396 -5.59 2.49 22.18
CA ARG A 396 -4.72 2.24 23.34
C ARG A 396 -4.99 3.19 24.51
N TYR A 397 -5.40 4.43 24.23
CA TYR A 397 -5.54 5.49 25.22
C TYR A 397 -7.00 5.80 25.56
N VAL A 398 -7.95 5.26 24.81
CA VAL A 398 -9.38 5.49 25.04
C VAL A 398 -10.13 4.17 25.21
N GLN A 399 -10.84 4.06 26.33
CA GLN A 399 -11.82 3.00 26.57
C GLN A 399 -13.20 3.63 26.66
N LEU A 400 -14.06 3.32 25.69
CA LEU A 400 -15.42 3.85 25.62
C LEU A 400 -16.19 3.52 26.91
N GLY A 401 -16.80 4.54 27.51
CA GLY A 401 -17.54 4.42 28.77
C GLY A 401 -16.73 4.64 30.04
N THR A 402 -15.39 4.56 30.01
CA THR A 402 -14.54 4.70 31.20
C THR A 402 -13.62 5.93 31.12
N THR A 403 -13.11 6.26 29.96
CA THR A 403 -12.19 7.39 29.76
C THR A 403 -12.79 8.47 28.86
N LYS A 404 -12.41 9.72 29.10
CA LYS A 404 -12.80 10.83 28.24
C LYS A 404 -11.96 10.79 26.94
N PRO A 405 -12.57 10.80 25.74
CA PRO A 405 -11.83 10.72 24.47
C PRO A 405 -11.11 12.02 24.10
N TRP A 406 -11.55 13.15 24.65
CA TRP A 406 -11.08 14.48 24.26
C TRP A 406 -9.56 14.72 24.38
N PRO A 407 -8.86 14.27 25.45
CA PRO A 407 -7.41 14.49 25.53
C PRO A 407 -6.66 13.80 24.39
N THR A 408 -7.04 12.55 24.08
CA THR A 408 -6.41 11.79 22.97
C THR A 408 -6.77 12.37 21.61
N LEU A 409 -8.04 12.75 21.37
CA LEU A 409 -8.44 13.41 20.13
C LEU A 409 -7.74 14.75 19.93
N SER A 410 -7.65 15.57 20.98
CA SER A 410 -6.92 16.85 20.93
C SER A 410 -5.45 16.64 20.62
N PHE A 411 -4.82 15.61 21.19
CA PHE A 411 -3.44 15.23 20.87
C PHE A 411 -3.30 14.83 19.42
N LEU A 412 -4.15 13.94 18.90
CA LEU A 412 -4.08 13.47 17.50
C LEU A 412 -4.25 14.63 16.52
N CYS A 413 -5.20 15.54 16.79
CA CYS A 413 -5.40 16.74 15.98
C CYS A 413 -4.18 17.67 16.04
N LEU A 414 -3.68 17.98 17.24
CA LEU A 414 -2.54 18.87 17.42
C LEU A 414 -1.27 18.31 16.77
N PHE A 415 -1.02 17.02 16.94
CA PHE A 415 0.13 16.34 16.35
C PHE A 415 0.05 16.28 14.82
N SER A 416 -1.15 16.02 14.27
CA SER A 416 -1.39 16.05 12.82
C SER A 416 -1.19 17.45 12.24
N ILE A 417 -1.69 18.49 12.93
CA ILE A 417 -1.48 19.89 12.53
C ILE A 417 0.01 20.25 12.57
N THR A 418 0.73 19.86 13.63
CA THR A 418 2.17 20.13 13.74
C THR A 418 2.95 19.44 12.62
N SER A 419 2.61 18.19 12.30
CA SER A 419 3.20 17.44 11.18
C SER A 419 2.89 18.11 9.83
N LEU A 420 1.67 18.60 9.65
CA LEU A 420 1.27 19.34 8.45
C LEU A 420 2.03 20.66 8.33
N VAL A 421 2.16 21.41 9.41
CA VAL A 421 2.93 22.68 9.42
C VAL A 421 4.39 22.42 9.05
N PHE A 422 5.03 21.37 9.61
CA PHE A 422 6.38 20.97 9.21
C PHE A 422 6.46 20.73 7.70
N THR A 423 5.51 19.97 7.17
CA THR A 423 5.43 19.63 5.74
C THR A 423 5.23 20.86 4.86
N LEU A 424 4.37 21.78 5.26
CA LEU A 424 4.15 23.04 4.53
C LEU A 424 5.39 23.95 4.56
N VAL A 425 6.08 24.05 5.69
CA VAL A 425 7.36 24.76 5.79
C VAL A 425 8.39 24.13 4.87
N TRP A 426 8.47 22.78 4.84
CA TRP A 426 9.36 22.06 3.92
C TRP A 426 9.09 22.42 2.46
N LYS A 427 7.83 22.42 2.06
CA LYS A 427 7.41 22.59 0.65
C LYS A 427 7.42 24.05 0.18
N LEU A 428 6.93 24.97 1.01
CA LEU A 428 6.62 26.34 0.57
C LEU A 428 7.73 27.35 0.90
N VAL A 429 8.51 27.13 1.97
CA VAL A 429 9.55 28.07 2.36
C VAL A 429 10.81 27.85 1.52
N PRO A 430 11.35 28.90 0.86
CA PRO A 430 12.58 28.78 0.09
C PRO A 430 13.78 28.38 0.95
N PRO A 431 14.78 27.69 0.37
CA PRO A 431 15.96 27.25 1.11
C PRO A 431 16.73 28.44 1.70
N GLY A 432 17.11 28.31 2.98
CA GLY A 432 17.82 29.36 3.72
C GLY A 432 17.83 29.11 5.23
N GLN A 433 18.51 29.97 5.97
CA GLN A 433 18.53 29.90 7.44
C GLN A 433 17.14 29.96 8.09
N PRO A 434 16.21 30.84 7.64
CA PRO A 434 14.86 30.88 8.22
C PRO A 434 14.11 29.56 8.05
N LYS A 435 14.25 28.87 6.91
CA LYS A 435 13.65 27.55 6.69
C LYS A 435 14.18 26.53 7.69
N ALA A 436 15.51 26.46 7.87
CA ALA A 436 16.13 25.54 8.82
C ALA A 436 15.63 25.77 10.25
N PHE A 437 15.57 27.05 10.67
CA PHE A 437 15.02 27.40 11.98
C PHE A 437 13.56 26.97 12.16
N MET A 438 12.69 27.25 11.17
CA MET A 438 11.27 26.86 11.22
C MET A 438 11.10 25.34 11.25
N LEU A 439 11.91 24.59 10.50
CA LEU A 439 11.88 23.12 10.52
C LEU A 439 12.32 22.55 11.86
N VAL A 440 13.38 23.09 12.45
CA VAL A 440 13.82 22.67 13.80
C VAL A 440 12.75 23.03 14.84
N ALA A 441 12.19 24.23 14.79
CA ALA A 441 11.15 24.65 15.72
C ALA A 441 9.91 23.77 15.65
N THR A 442 9.44 23.43 14.45
CA THR A 442 8.26 22.56 14.25
C THR A 442 8.58 21.10 14.64
N ALA A 443 9.80 20.61 14.39
CA ALA A 443 10.21 19.27 14.84
C ALA A 443 10.27 19.19 16.38
N VAL A 444 10.86 20.20 17.03
CA VAL A 444 10.87 20.29 18.51
C VAL A 444 9.45 20.38 19.07
N ALA A 445 8.56 21.16 18.43
CA ALA A 445 7.16 21.22 18.81
C ALA A 445 6.47 19.84 18.70
N ALA A 446 6.70 19.11 17.61
CA ALA A 446 6.15 17.76 17.44
C ALA A 446 6.63 16.80 18.54
N ILE A 447 7.93 16.81 18.85
CA ILE A 447 8.53 16.00 19.93
C ILE A 447 7.92 16.41 21.29
N ALA A 448 7.78 17.72 21.56
CA ALA A 448 7.19 18.21 22.79
C ALA A 448 5.73 17.76 22.94
N VAL A 449 4.93 17.81 21.87
CA VAL A 449 3.54 17.34 21.85
C VAL A 449 3.45 15.84 22.21
N ILE A 450 4.33 15.01 21.63
CA ILE A 450 4.37 13.56 21.96
C ILE A 450 4.77 13.37 23.43
N GLN A 451 5.79 14.10 23.91
CA GLN A 451 6.28 13.96 25.28
C GLN A 451 5.25 14.40 26.31
N ILE A 452 4.56 15.51 26.06
CA ILE A 452 3.45 16.00 26.92
C ILE A 452 2.34 14.95 26.98
N PHE A 453 1.95 14.41 25.83
CA PHE A 453 0.92 13.37 25.78
C PHE A 453 1.34 12.12 26.56
N TYR A 454 2.57 11.66 26.38
CA TYR A 454 3.12 10.50 27.10
C TYR A 454 3.11 10.70 28.63
N CYS A 455 3.40 11.92 29.11
CA CYS A 455 3.42 12.21 30.54
C CYS A 455 2.03 12.46 31.15
N VAL A 456 1.10 13.02 30.37
CA VAL A 456 -0.20 13.49 30.90
C VAL A 456 -1.30 12.47 30.75
N VAL A 457 -1.31 11.70 29.66
CA VAL A 457 -2.37 10.74 29.36
C VAL A 457 -1.87 9.31 29.61
N PRO A 458 -2.38 8.61 30.64
CA PRO A 458 -1.98 7.25 30.89
C PRO A 458 -2.53 6.31 29.81
N GLN A 459 -1.74 5.33 29.41
CA GLN A 459 -2.18 4.27 28.52
C GLN A 459 -3.19 3.38 29.26
N VAL A 460 -4.38 3.17 28.69
CA VAL A 460 -5.47 2.44 29.33
C VAL A 460 -5.45 0.95 28.99
N ARG A 461 -4.98 0.62 27.78
CA ARG A 461 -4.88 -0.76 27.32
C ARG A 461 -3.42 -1.10 27.04
N GLU A 462 -2.90 -2.07 27.76
CA GLU A 462 -1.67 -2.76 27.39
C GLU A 462 -1.99 -3.94 26.48
N PRO A 463 -1.13 -4.26 25.49
CA PRO A 463 -1.37 -5.42 24.64
C PRO A 463 -1.13 -6.70 25.45
N GLU A 464 -2.13 -7.53 25.55
CA GLU A 464 -2.01 -8.88 26.17
C GLU A 464 -1.24 -9.84 25.24
N LEU A 465 -1.30 -9.59 23.94
CA LEU A 465 -0.64 -10.37 22.90
C LEU A 465 0.57 -9.62 22.36
N TRP A 466 0.66 -9.49 21.04
CA TRP A 466 1.70 -8.69 20.41
C TRP A 466 1.29 -7.20 20.33
N GLY A 467 2.20 -6.31 20.69
CA GLY A 467 1.98 -4.86 20.64
C GLY A 467 3.11 -4.10 19.97
N VAL A 468 2.76 -2.95 19.38
CA VAL A 468 3.73 -2.04 18.77
C VAL A 468 4.74 -1.56 19.81
N PRO A 469 6.06 -1.70 19.55
CA PRO A 469 7.08 -1.24 20.47
C PRO A 469 7.12 0.29 20.58
N PHE A 470 7.57 0.80 21.73
CA PHE A 470 7.77 2.24 21.99
C PHE A 470 6.50 3.09 21.78
N MET A 471 5.36 2.67 22.31
CA MET A 471 4.12 3.44 22.29
C MET A 471 4.26 4.73 23.14
N PRO A 472 3.82 5.94 22.70
CA PRO A 472 3.16 6.24 21.41
C PRO A 472 4.13 6.64 20.29
N TRP A 473 5.44 6.57 20.49
CA TRP A 473 6.45 7.10 19.57
C TRP A 473 6.38 6.46 18.18
N THR A 474 6.33 5.13 18.10
CA THR A 474 6.29 4.41 16.81
C THR A 474 5.09 4.80 15.94
N PRO A 475 3.84 4.78 16.42
CA PRO A 475 2.72 5.28 15.64
C PRO A 475 2.81 6.76 15.32
N CYS A 476 3.33 7.60 16.23
CA CYS A 476 3.52 9.02 15.96
C CYS A 476 4.52 9.27 14.83
N VAL A 477 5.66 8.57 14.82
CA VAL A 477 6.61 8.66 13.70
C VAL A 477 5.97 8.18 12.41
N SER A 478 5.17 7.11 12.44
CA SER A 478 4.39 6.68 11.28
C SER A 478 3.44 7.77 10.78
N ILE A 479 2.66 8.40 11.68
CA ILE A 479 1.77 9.52 11.34
C ILE A 479 2.56 10.66 10.71
N PHE A 480 3.65 11.09 11.33
CA PHE A 480 4.50 12.17 10.83
C PHE A 480 5.03 11.88 9.43
N LEU A 481 5.58 10.69 9.21
CA LEU A 481 6.14 10.29 7.91
C LEU A 481 5.05 10.18 6.84
N ASN A 482 3.88 9.62 7.15
CA ASN A 482 2.77 9.55 6.20
C ASN A 482 2.27 10.94 5.82
N VAL A 483 2.12 11.87 6.77
CA VAL A 483 1.74 13.28 6.49
C VAL A 483 2.81 13.98 5.68
N PHE A 484 4.09 13.76 5.99
CA PHE A 484 5.20 14.35 5.27
C PHE A 484 5.28 13.85 3.82
N LEU A 485 5.14 12.53 3.59
CA LEU A 485 5.12 11.97 2.25
C LEU A 485 3.88 12.40 1.46
N LEU A 486 2.71 12.50 2.11
CA LEU A 486 1.52 13.10 1.51
C LEU A 486 1.83 14.51 1.00
N GLY A 487 2.44 15.35 1.82
CA GLY A 487 2.80 16.73 1.45
C GLY A 487 3.82 16.85 0.33
N SER A 488 4.59 15.80 0.04
CA SER A 488 5.58 15.78 -1.04
C SER A 488 4.97 15.55 -2.43
N LEU A 489 3.71 15.12 -2.50
CA LEU A 489 3.01 14.87 -3.77
C LEU A 489 2.64 16.16 -4.52
N ASP A 490 2.26 16.01 -5.78
CA ASP A 490 1.93 17.12 -6.68
C ASP A 490 0.53 17.72 -6.41
N GLY A 491 0.33 18.99 -6.81
CA GLY A 491 -0.92 19.71 -6.60
C GLY A 491 -2.15 19.06 -7.26
N PRO A 492 -2.10 18.67 -8.54
CA PRO A 492 -3.21 18.02 -9.24
C PRO A 492 -3.72 16.76 -8.55
N SER A 493 -2.85 15.98 -7.90
CA SER A 493 -3.23 14.76 -7.18
C SER A 493 -4.17 15.05 -6.01
N TYR A 494 -3.97 16.15 -5.28
CA TYR A 494 -4.87 16.55 -4.18
C TYR A 494 -6.26 16.94 -4.67
N VAL A 495 -6.35 17.64 -5.80
CA VAL A 495 -7.64 18.03 -6.39
C VAL A 495 -8.45 16.80 -6.77
N ARG A 496 -7.81 15.81 -7.39
CA ARG A 496 -8.45 14.55 -7.77
C ARG A 496 -8.87 13.72 -6.56
N PHE A 497 -8.00 13.62 -5.55
CA PHE A 497 -8.32 12.96 -4.27
C PHE A 497 -9.50 13.64 -3.56
N GLY A 498 -9.50 14.98 -3.51
CA GLY A 498 -10.61 15.76 -2.93
C GLY A 498 -11.91 15.55 -3.69
N PHE A 499 -11.88 15.52 -5.02
CA PHE A 499 -13.04 15.22 -5.86
C PHE A 499 -13.58 13.81 -5.57
N PHE A 500 -12.71 12.80 -5.57
CA PHE A 500 -13.11 11.42 -5.29
C PHE A 500 -13.67 11.25 -3.87
N SER A 501 -13.01 11.83 -2.87
CA SER A 501 -13.50 11.82 -1.49
C SER A 501 -14.84 12.54 -1.36
N GLY A 502 -15.04 13.63 -2.10
CA GLY A 502 -16.33 14.32 -2.17
C GLY A 502 -17.44 13.46 -2.75
N VAL A 503 -17.15 12.72 -3.83
CA VAL A 503 -18.09 11.74 -4.41
C VAL A 503 -18.39 10.62 -3.39
N ALA A 504 -17.39 10.11 -2.69
CA ALA A 504 -17.58 9.10 -1.66
C ALA A 504 -18.47 9.62 -0.51
N VAL A 505 -18.28 10.85 -0.05
CA VAL A 505 -19.17 11.50 0.95
C VAL A 505 -20.59 11.60 0.42
N LEU A 506 -20.77 12.00 -0.84
CA LEU A 506 -22.09 12.08 -1.46
C LEU A 506 -22.78 10.71 -1.49
N VAL A 507 -22.08 9.66 -1.89
CA VAL A 507 -22.59 8.28 -1.88
C VAL A 507 -22.98 7.85 -0.47
N TYR A 508 -22.15 8.19 0.53
CA TYR A 508 -22.43 7.88 1.92
C TYR A 508 -23.73 8.54 2.40
N VAL A 509 -23.88 9.83 2.14
CA VAL A 509 -25.08 10.60 2.57
C VAL A 509 -26.35 10.13 1.84
N LEU A 510 -26.26 9.84 0.53
CA LEU A 510 -27.43 9.50 -0.26
C LEU A 510 -27.85 8.03 -0.13
N TYR A 511 -26.93 7.14 0.13
CA TYR A 511 -27.20 5.70 0.17
C TYR A 511 -26.81 5.05 1.51
N SER A 512 -25.53 5.14 1.91
CA SER A 512 -24.96 4.32 2.99
C SER A 512 -25.61 4.59 4.35
N VAL A 513 -25.91 5.85 4.68
CA VAL A 513 -26.59 6.24 5.92
C VAL A 513 -27.96 5.58 6.07
N HIS A 514 -28.65 5.33 4.95
CA HIS A 514 -30.00 4.77 4.97
C HIS A 514 -30.01 3.24 4.85
N ALA A 515 -28.94 2.67 4.30
CA ALA A 515 -28.85 1.23 4.00
C ALA A 515 -27.95 0.46 4.95
N SER A 516 -27.25 1.15 5.88
CA SER A 516 -26.30 0.48 6.77
C SER A 516 -27.03 -0.35 7.81
N SER A 517 -26.42 -1.46 8.22
CA SER A 517 -26.91 -2.33 9.31
C SER A 517 -27.01 -1.59 10.67
N ASP A 518 -26.23 -0.50 10.83
CA ASP A 518 -26.32 0.35 12.01
C ASP A 518 -27.59 1.24 11.98
N ALA A 519 -28.13 1.57 10.78
CA ALA A 519 -29.34 2.36 10.61
C ALA A 519 -30.63 1.53 10.80
N GLU A 520 -30.61 0.23 10.52
CA GLU A 520 -31.77 -0.66 10.67
C GLU A 520 -32.08 -1.06 12.14
N GLY A 521 -31.35 -0.51 13.10
CA GLY A 521 -31.56 -0.81 14.52
C GLY A 521 -31.01 -2.19 14.95
N ASP A 522 -30.44 -2.94 14.04
CA ASP A 522 -29.74 -4.21 14.27
C ASP A 522 -28.28 -3.97 14.72
N GLY A 523 -27.98 -2.70 15.02
CA GLY A 523 -26.69 -2.22 15.57
C GLY A 523 -26.25 -2.83 16.90
N SER A 524 -26.98 -3.85 17.34
CA SER A 524 -26.55 -4.73 18.43
C SER A 524 -25.49 -5.74 17.99
N LEU A 525 -25.39 -6.08 16.69
CA LEU A 525 -24.53 -7.17 16.22
C LEU A 525 -23.08 -6.74 15.91
N GLY A 526 -22.82 -5.55 15.40
CA GLY A 526 -21.45 -5.15 15.00
C GLY A 526 -20.55 -4.71 16.17
N VAL A 527 -21.06 -3.92 17.10
CA VAL A 527 -20.27 -3.40 18.25
C VAL A 527 -20.44 -4.28 19.47
N LYS A 528 -21.64 -4.85 19.71
CA LYS A 528 -21.88 -5.75 20.84
C LYS A 528 -21.23 -7.12 20.65
N ASP A 529 -21.12 -7.63 19.42
CA ASP A 529 -20.45 -8.92 19.20
C ASP A 529 -18.94 -8.79 19.31
N VAL A 530 -18.34 -7.68 18.91
CA VAL A 530 -16.91 -7.40 19.16
C VAL A 530 -16.66 -7.18 20.66
N VAL A 531 -17.56 -6.48 21.35
CA VAL A 531 -17.49 -6.28 22.81
C VAL A 531 -17.81 -7.60 23.56
N HIS A 532 -18.68 -8.45 23.01
CA HIS A 532 -18.99 -9.76 23.60
C HIS A 532 -17.84 -10.75 23.39
N VAL A 533 -17.20 -10.77 22.22
CA VAL A 533 -15.99 -11.58 21.95
C VAL A 533 -14.85 -11.13 22.85
N LEU A 534 -14.68 -9.82 23.06
CA LEU A 534 -13.68 -9.27 23.98
C LEU A 534 -14.01 -9.59 25.46
N LYS A 535 -15.29 -9.67 25.86
CA LYS A 535 -15.69 -10.08 27.21
C LYS A 535 -15.58 -11.59 27.43
N GLU A 536 -15.98 -12.42 26.47
CA GLU A 536 -15.86 -13.88 26.59
C GLU A 536 -14.41 -14.35 26.60
N SER A 537 -13.49 -13.68 25.86
CA SER A 537 -12.06 -13.96 25.97
C SER A 537 -11.53 -13.66 27.37
N THR A 538 -11.97 -12.58 27.98
CA THR A 538 -11.58 -12.19 29.34
C THR A 538 -12.18 -13.12 30.41
N GLU A 539 -13.40 -13.62 30.23
CA GLU A 539 -14.03 -14.57 31.17
C GLU A 539 -13.45 -15.98 31.04
N THR A 540 -13.06 -16.41 29.86
CA THR A 540 -12.43 -17.73 29.64
C THR A 540 -11.01 -17.77 30.22
N GLU A 541 -10.26 -16.67 30.14
CA GLU A 541 -8.93 -16.55 30.74
C GLU A 541 -8.99 -16.52 32.28
N ASN A 542 -9.99 -15.83 32.85
CA ASN A 542 -10.23 -15.83 34.31
C ASN A 542 -10.68 -17.19 34.83
N ALA A 543 -11.25 -18.06 34.00
CA ALA A 543 -11.63 -19.43 34.36
C ALA A 543 -10.41 -20.38 34.33
N ILE A 544 -9.45 -20.16 33.42
CA ILE A 544 -8.22 -20.97 33.32
C ILE A 544 -7.23 -20.64 34.44
N HIS A 545 -7.23 -19.43 34.97
CA HIS A 545 -6.38 -19.04 36.11
C HIS A 545 -6.98 -19.46 37.49
N ARG A 546 -8.17 -20.07 37.55
CA ARG A 546 -8.80 -20.57 38.78
C ARG A 546 -8.77 -22.10 38.91
N VAL A 547 -8.15 -22.79 37.98
CA VAL A 547 -7.86 -24.24 38.06
C VAL A 547 -6.32 -24.41 38.11
#